data_693bfe65792bce866b9eda6c161a54d0
#
_entry.id   693bfe65792bce866b9eda6c161a54d0
#
_cell.length_a   1.000
_cell.length_b   1.000
_cell.length_c   1.000
_cell.angle_alpha   90.00
_cell.angle_beta   90.00
_cell.angle_gamma   90.00
#
_symmetry.space_group_name_H-M   'P 1'
#
loop_
_entity.id
_entity.type
_entity.pdbx_description
1 polymer ?
#
loop_
_entity_poly.entity_id
_entity_poly.type
_entity_poly.pdbx_seq_one_letter_code
_entity_poly.pdbx_strand_id
1 'polypeptide(L)'
;MKISTSSANQQQPAKINIRPQLALDAAFKQTGSGVEIYIERHGQGKKSVEGSQLKVHYEGWLAEDYKMFDSSRMKRRPFEFELGKGNVIAGWDIALKDVRQGTKMQIKIPAKLAYGSQGVSSMGIPQNADLIFKVEVLKVS
;
A
#
# COMPACT_ATOMS: atom_id res chain seq x y z
N MET A 1 -18.91 4.29 30.52
CA MET A 1 -18.62 4.79 30.48
C MET A 1 -18.52 4.78 30.60
N LYS A 2 -18.50 4.46 30.00
CA LYS A 2 -18.13 4.80 29.80
C LYS A 2 -17.92 4.80 29.31
N ILE A 3 -18.05 4.66 29.03
CA ILE A 3 -17.69 5.06 28.62
C ILE A 3 -17.51 5.20 28.26
N SER A 4 -17.50 5.00 27.97
CA SER A 4 -17.26 5.53 27.71
C SER A 4 -17.09 5.68 27.37
N THR A 5 -17.02 5.51 27.11
CA THR A 5 -16.83 6.03 26.88
C THR A 5 -16.68 6.25 26.56
N SER A 6 -16.62 6.08 26.28
CA SER A 6 -16.44 6.61 26.04
C SER A 6 -16.28 6.76 25.73
N SER A 7 -16.17 6.70 25.51
CA SER A 7 -15.94 7.16 25.19
C SER A 7 -15.68 7.24 24.92
N ALA A 8 -15.65 7.16 24.73
CA ALA A 8 -15.31 7.57 24.40
C ALA A 8 -15.01 7.61 24.09
N ASN A 9 -14.77 7.54 23.97
CA ASN A 9 -14.43 7.97 23.78
C ASN A 9 -14.21 8.16 23.47
N GLN A 10 -14.07 8.20 23.37
CA GLN A 10 -13.74 8.60 23.05
C GLN A 10 -13.33 8.84 22.66
N GLN A 11 -13.14 8.89 22.64
CA GLN A 11 -12.62 9.22 22.23
C GLN A 11 -12.11 9.29 21.71
N GLN A 12 -11.91 9.29 21.62
CA GLN A 12 -11.36 9.36 21.06
C GLN A 12 -11.02 9.05 20.59
N PRO A 13 -10.93 9.15 20.46
CA PRO A 13 -10.49 8.84 19.81
C PRO A 13 -10.25 8.16 19.37
N ALA A 14 -10.46 7.97 19.89
CA ALA A 14 -10.27 6.86 19.31
C ALA A 14 -9.87 6.49 18.04
N LYS A 15 -10.16 6.83 17.36
CA LYS A 15 -9.70 6.75 16.00
C LYS A 15 -8.23 6.48 15.86
N ILE A 16 -7.49 6.69 16.82
CA ILE A 16 -6.05 6.61 16.76
C ILE A 16 -5.56 5.23 16.37
N ASN A 17 -6.19 4.20 16.89
CA ASN A 17 -5.76 2.83 16.64
C ASN A 17 -6.72 2.08 15.73
N ILE A 18 -7.50 2.82 14.95
CA ILE A 18 -8.41 2.20 14.02
C ILE A 18 -7.63 1.62 12.86
N ARG A 19 -7.80 0.33 12.66
CA ARG A 19 -7.21 -0.35 11.52
C ARG A 19 -7.88 0.16 10.23
N PRO A 20 -7.11 0.51 9.19
CA PRO A 20 -7.70 0.86 7.90
C PRO A 20 -8.46 -0.34 7.34
N GLN A 21 -9.33 -0.08 6.36
CA GLN A 21 -10.11 -1.16 5.75
C GLN A 21 -9.23 -2.01 4.87
N LEU A 22 -8.66 -3.03 5.46
CA LEU A 22 -7.76 -3.96 4.79
C LEU A 22 -8.32 -5.36 4.91
N ALA A 23 -8.00 -6.20 3.92
CA ALA A 23 -8.39 -7.59 3.93
C ALA A 23 -7.69 -8.32 5.09
N LEU A 24 -8.28 -9.43 5.52
CA LEU A 24 -7.67 -10.27 6.54
C LEU A 24 -6.40 -10.92 5.97
N ASP A 25 -5.45 -11.21 6.84
CA ASP A 25 -4.17 -11.78 6.41
C ASP A 25 -4.34 -13.03 5.56
N ALA A 26 -5.31 -13.88 5.90
CA ALA A 26 -5.52 -15.14 5.19
C ALA A 26 -5.99 -14.93 3.74
N ALA A 27 -6.49 -13.74 3.40
CA ALA A 27 -6.97 -13.45 2.04
C ALA A 27 -5.83 -13.11 1.09
N PHE A 28 -4.65 -12.77 1.61
CA PHE A 28 -3.51 -12.41 0.77
C PHE A 28 -2.85 -13.65 0.20
N LYS A 29 -2.37 -13.53 -1.04
CA LYS A 29 -1.67 -14.62 -1.73
C LYS A 29 -0.19 -14.29 -1.85
N GLN A 30 0.64 -15.31 -1.64
CA GLN A 30 2.08 -15.19 -1.76
C GLN A 30 2.48 -15.12 -3.23
N THR A 31 3.46 -14.29 -3.54
CA THR A 31 3.99 -14.19 -4.91
C THR A 31 5.31 -14.98 -5.08
N GLY A 32 5.84 -15.52 -3.99
CA GLY A 32 7.12 -16.21 -4.02
C GLY A 32 8.32 -15.34 -3.72
N SER A 33 8.14 -14.01 -3.70
CA SER A 33 9.22 -13.04 -3.43
C SER A 33 9.22 -12.55 -1.99
N GLY A 34 8.14 -12.79 -1.27
CA GLY A 34 7.86 -12.19 0.04
C GLY A 34 6.77 -11.15 -0.03
N VAL A 35 6.47 -10.64 -1.21
CA VAL A 35 5.33 -9.75 -1.41
C VAL A 35 4.05 -10.56 -1.39
N GLU A 36 3.01 -10.04 -0.71
CA GLU A 36 1.70 -10.69 -0.66
C GLU A 36 0.68 -9.74 -1.25
N ILE A 37 -0.28 -10.29 -1.99
CA ILE A 37 -1.25 -9.51 -2.75
C ILE A 37 -2.68 -9.97 -2.50
N TYR A 38 -3.58 -9.01 -2.38
CA TYR A 38 -5.01 -9.26 -2.37
C TYR A 38 -5.66 -8.33 -3.41
N ILE A 39 -6.37 -8.92 -4.38
CA ILE A 39 -7.06 -8.13 -5.42
C ILE A 39 -8.47 -7.82 -4.95
N GLU A 40 -8.77 -6.54 -4.71
CA GLU A 40 -10.12 -6.12 -4.35
C GLU A 40 -11.04 -6.13 -5.55
N ARG A 41 -10.52 -5.69 -6.70
CA ARG A 41 -11.27 -5.59 -7.94
C ARG A 41 -10.32 -5.78 -9.10
N HIS A 42 -10.63 -6.74 -9.97
CA HIS A 42 -9.85 -6.95 -11.18
C HIS A 42 -10.19 -5.90 -12.22
N GLY A 43 -9.18 -5.20 -12.72
CA GLY A 43 -9.36 -4.30 -13.83
C GLY A 43 -9.53 -5.06 -15.14
N GLN A 44 -10.01 -4.38 -16.16
CA GLN A 44 -10.24 -4.98 -17.47
C GLN A 44 -9.50 -4.28 -18.59
N GLY A 45 -8.72 -3.26 -18.26
CA GLY A 45 -7.98 -2.53 -19.23
C GLY A 45 -6.65 -3.19 -19.61
N LYS A 46 -5.76 -2.37 -20.18
CA LYS A 46 -4.46 -2.84 -20.63
C LYS A 46 -3.65 -3.43 -19.49
N LYS A 47 -2.97 -4.52 -19.78
CA LYS A 47 -2.14 -5.23 -18.80
C LYS A 47 -0.75 -4.64 -18.77
N SER A 48 -0.22 -4.45 -17.55
CA SER A 48 1.11 -3.87 -17.38
C SER A 48 2.20 -4.89 -17.71
N VAL A 49 3.28 -4.37 -18.27
CA VAL A 49 4.51 -5.14 -18.52
C VAL A 49 5.67 -4.27 -18.09
N GLU A 50 6.87 -4.84 -18.06
CA GLU A 50 8.05 -4.04 -17.78
C GLU A 50 8.16 -2.91 -18.80
N GLY A 51 8.42 -1.70 -18.31
CA GLY A 51 8.48 -0.52 -19.17
C GLY A 51 7.16 0.21 -19.30
N SER A 52 6.06 -0.37 -18.86
CA SER A 52 4.77 0.34 -18.85
C SER A 52 4.82 1.58 -18.00
N GLN A 53 4.13 2.62 -18.42
CA GLN A 53 3.93 3.81 -17.62
C GLN A 53 2.64 3.61 -16.83
N LEU A 54 2.73 3.68 -15.51
CA LEU A 54 1.58 3.49 -14.63
C LEU A 54 1.19 4.79 -13.96
N LYS A 55 -0.11 5.02 -13.87
CA LYS A 55 -0.68 6.11 -13.08
C LYS A 55 -1.56 5.47 -12.01
N VAL A 56 -1.27 5.77 -10.74
CA VAL A 56 -1.95 5.13 -9.63
C VAL A 56 -2.34 6.11 -8.56
N HIS A 57 -3.39 5.77 -7.80
CA HIS A 57 -3.59 6.34 -6.47
C HIS A 57 -3.20 5.28 -5.46
N TYR A 58 -2.60 5.73 -4.36
CA TYR A 58 -2.17 4.80 -3.32
C TYR A 58 -2.24 5.40 -1.94
N GLU A 59 -2.30 4.53 -0.96
CA GLU A 59 -2.16 4.86 0.45
C GLU A 59 -1.23 3.82 1.05
N GLY A 60 -0.35 4.26 1.95
CA GLY A 60 0.62 3.37 2.58
C GLY A 60 0.59 3.48 4.10
N TRP A 61 0.69 2.33 4.76
CA TRP A 61 0.68 2.23 6.22
C TRP A 61 1.83 1.35 6.69
N LEU A 62 2.32 1.63 7.89
CA LEU A 62 3.23 0.71 8.57
C LEU A 62 2.44 -0.52 9.00
N ALA A 63 2.99 -1.72 8.75
CA ALA A 63 2.31 -2.94 9.14
C ALA A 63 2.23 -3.09 10.66
N GLU A 64 3.18 -2.52 11.39
CA GLU A 64 3.29 -2.68 12.83
C GLU A 64 2.12 -2.05 13.57
N ASP A 65 1.72 -0.84 13.20
CA ASP A 65 0.73 -0.08 13.96
C ASP A 65 -0.33 0.59 13.10
N TYR A 66 -0.32 0.33 11.79
CA TYR A 66 -1.24 0.89 10.80
C TYR A 66 -1.17 2.41 10.71
N LYS A 67 -0.04 2.99 11.07
CA LYS A 67 0.15 4.43 10.90
C LYS A 67 0.37 4.74 9.42
N MET A 68 -0.43 5.64 8.86
CA MET A 68 -0.27 6.06 7.48
C MET A 68 0.98 6.91 7.34
N PHE A 69 1.82 6.60 6.34
CA PHE A 69 3.02 7.38 6.10
C PHE A 69 2.99 8.13 4.77
N ASP A 70 2.07 7.76 3.87
CA ASP A 70 2.00 8.41 2.57
C ASP A 70 0.64 8.16 1.93
N SER A 71 0.19 9.11 1.09
CA SER A 71 -1.08 8.98 0.37
C SER A 71 -1.09 9.94 -0.81
N SER A 72 -1.28 9.42 -2.02
CA SER A 72 -1.42 10.26 -3.22
C SER A 72 -2.71 11.06 -3.17
N ARG A 73 -3.77 10.50 -2.56
CA ARG A 73 -5.06 11.20 -2.48
C ARG A 73 -4.97 12.42 -1.57
N MET A 74 -4.23 12.33 -0.48
CA MET A 74 -4.01 13.47 0.41
C MET A 74 -3.17 14.54 -0.27
N LYS A 75 -2.29 14.15 -1.18
CA LYS A 75 -1.53 15.08 -2.00
C LYS A 75 -2.33 15.61 -3.17
N ARG A 76 -3.52 15.08 -3.39
CA ARG A 76 -4.47 15.48 -4.44
C ARG A 76 -3.88 15.31 -5.84
N ARG A 77 -3.04 14.30 -6.02
CA ARG A 77 -2.41 14.04 -7.31
C ARG A 77 -2.04 12.58 -7.44
N PRO A 78 -2.43 11.94 -8.57
CA PRO A 78 -1.98 10.58 -8.84
C PRO A 78 -0.46 10.53 -8.99
N PHE A 79 0.09 9.38 -8.72
CA PHE A 79 1.51 9.13 -8.86
C PHE A 79 1.77 8.38 -10.16
N GLU A 80 2.78 8.81 -10.91
CA GLU A 80 3.15 8.18 -12.18
C GLU A 80 4.57 7.69 -12.12
N PHE A 81 4.81 6.51 -12.68
CA PHE A 81 6.16 5.94 -12.71
C PHE A 81 6.25 4.88 -13.81
N GLU A 82 7.49 4.58 -14.21
CA GLU A 82 7.76 3.52 -15.19
C GLU A 82 8.04 2.23 -14.43
N LEU A 83 7.30 1.17 -14.79
CA LEU A 83 7.34 -0.12 -14.12
C LEU A 83 8.61 -0.89 -14.44
N GLY A 84 9.22 -1.49 -13.42
CA GLY A 84 10.36 -2.40 -13.61
C GLY A 84 11.70 -1.72 -13.76
N LYS A 85 11.78 -0.42 -13.49
CA LYS A 85 13.02 0.35 -13.68
C LYS A 85 13.66 0.81 -12.37
N GLY A 86 13.17 0.33 -11.24
CA GLY A 86 13.70 0.75 -9.95
C GLY A 86 13.32 2.17 -9.55
N ASN A 87 12.30 2.73 -10.19
CA ASN A 87 11.83 4.08 -9.84
C ASN A 87 11.04 4.10 -8.55
N VAL A 88 10.60 2.94 -8.08
CA VAL A 88 9.81 2.75 -6.87
C VAL A 88 10.44 1.62 -6.07
N ILE A 89 9.96 1.40 -4.84
CA ILE A 89 10.46 0.29 -4.04
C ILE A 89 10.24 -1.03 -4.76
N ALA A 90 11.15 -1.98 -4.55
CA ALA A 90 11.13 -3.25 -5.29
C ALA A 90 9.80 -3.98 -5.17
N GLY A 91 9.17 -3.93 -3.99
CA GLY A 91 7.87 -4.58 -3.79
C GLY A 91 6.79 -4.08 -4.73
N TRP A 92 6.82 -2.80 -5.12
CA TRP A 92 5.87 -2.26 -6.10
C TRP A 92 6.15 -2.79 -7.50
N ASP A 93 7.43 -2.80 -7.92
CA ASP A 93 7.78 -3.34 -9.24
C ASP A 93 7.37 -4.80 -9.37
N ILE A 94 7.44 -5.56 -8.27
CA ILE A 94 7.01 -6.94 -8.25
C ILE A 94 5.49 -7.06 -8.30
N ALA A 95 4.80 -6.31 -7.43
CA ALA A 95 3.35 -6.45 -7.24
C ALA A 95 2.54 -5.92 -8.42
N LEU A 96 3.04 -4.89 -9.09
CA LEU A 96 2.29 -4.21 -10.14
C LEU A 96 2.60 -4.71 -11.54
N LYS A 97 3.42 -5.75 -11.66
CA LYS A 97 3.66 -6.42 -12.92
C LYS A 97 2.46 -7.32 -13.23
N ASP A 98 2.06 -7.35 -14.51
CA ASP A 98 0.95 -8.18 -14.97
C ASP A 98 -0.40 -7.82 -14.34
N VAL A 99 -0.61 -6.55 -14.02
CA VAL A 99 -1.91 -6.07 -13.55
C VAL A 99 -2.58 -5.24 -14.62
N ARG A 100 -3.90 -5.23 -14.62
CA ARG A 100 -4.66 -4.50 -15.62
C ARG A 100 -5.09 -3.13 -15.11
N GLN A 101 -5.19 -2.19 -16.03
CA GLN A 101 -5.76 -0.89 -15.74
C GLN A 101 -7.16 -1.09 -15.14
N GLY A 102 -7.43 -0.40 -14.04
CA GLY A 102 -8.68 -0.53 -13.31
C GLY A 102 -8.60 -1.46 -12.10
N THR A 103 -7.48 -2.14 -11.90
CA THR A 103 -7.29 -3.03 -10.76
C THR A 103 -7.17 -2.22 -9.47
N LYS A 104 -7.80 -2.73 -8.41
CA LYS A 104 -7.68 -2.19 -7.08
C LYS A 104 -7.19 -3.31 -6.19
N MET A 105 -6.09 -3.07 -5.48
CA MET A 105 -5.41 -4.15 -4.77
C MET A 105 -4.77 -3.68 -3.49
N GLN A 106 -4.48 -4.64 -2.62
CA GLN A 106 -3.72 -4.43 -1.40
C GLN A 106 -2.43 -5.22 -1.49
N ILE A 107 -1.35 -4.64 -0.99
CA ILE A 107 -0.01 -5.22 -1.13
C ILE A 107 0.68 -5.16 0.22
N LYS A 108 1.22 -6.30 0.66
CA LYS A 108 2.08 -6.34 1.84
C LYS A 108 3.51 -6.53 1.36
N ILE A 109 4.41 -5.65 1.81
CA ILE A 109 5.79 -5.64 1.34
C ILE A 109 6.72 -5.76 2.55
N PRO A 110 7.57 -6.81 2.60
CA PRO A 110 8.55 -6.90 3.68
C PRO A 110 9.61 -5.81 3.53
N ALA A 111 10.20 -5.42 4.65
CA ALA A 111 11.15 -4.31 4.69
C ALA A 111 12.26 -4.45 3.65
N LYS A 112 12.76 -5.66 3.41
CA LYS A 112 13.86 -5.89 2.46
C LYS A 112 13.51 -5.50 1.03
N LEU A 113 12.22 -5.45 0.70
CA LEU A 113 11.73 -5.05 -0.63
C LEU A 113 11.11 -3.65 -0.59
N ALA A 114 11.30 -2.93 0.50
CA ALA A 114 10.84 -1.58 0.71
C ALA A 114 12.04 -0.70 1.07
N TYR A 115 12.06 -0.14 2.27
CA TYR A 115 13.12 0.80 2.67
C TYR A 115 14.18 0.17 3.58
N GLY A 116 14.10 -1.14 3.80
CA GLY A 116 15.14 -1.94 4.42
C GLY A 116 15.55 -1.51 5.82
N SER A 117 16.82 -1.74 6.13
CA SER A 117 17.37 -1.47 7.44
C SER A 117 17.56 0.02 7.72
N GLN A 118 17.46 0.87 6.70
CA GLN A 118 17.64 2.31 6.88
C GLN A 118 16.34 3.04 7.20
N GLY A 119 15.21 2.55 6.67
CA GLY A 119 13.96 3.26 6.79
C GLY A 119 13.99 4.60 6.08
N VAL A 120 13.03 5.47 6.37
CA VAL A 120 12.99 6.85 5.87
C VAL A 120 12.43 7.71 7.00
N SER A 121 13.31 8.23 7.83
CA SER A 121 12.89 8.96 9.04
C SER A 121 12.02 10.17 8.70
N SER A 122 12.32 10.86 7.59
CA SER A 122 11.54 12.03 7.17
C SER A 122 10.08 11.69 6.83
N MET A 123 9.78 10.43 6.52
CA MET A 123 8.43 9.97 6.24
C MET A 123 7.83 9.19 7.41
N GLY A 124 8.55 9.07 8.51
CA GLY A 124 8.07 8.30 9.64
C GLY A 124 8.16 6.79 9.45
N ILE A 125 8.99 6.32 8.52
CA ILE A 125 9.20 4.90 8.28
C ILE A 125 10.43 4.44 9.04
N PRO A 126 10.23 3.60 10.09
CA PRO A 126 11.37 3.15 10.88
C PRO A 126 12.21 2.11 10.17
N GLN A 127 13.34 1.77 10.76
CA GLN A 127 14.19 0.69 10.25
C GLN A 127 13.43 -0.63 10.25
N ASN A 128 13.65 -1.42 9.22
CA ASN A 128 13.09 -2.77 9.11
C ASN A 128 11.56 -2.79 9.16
N ALA A 129 10.91 -1.77 8.59
CA ALA A 129 9.45 -1.67 8.61
C ALA A 129 8.84 -2.43 7.44
N ASP A 130 7.93 -3.34 7.76
CA ASP A 130 7.06 -3.95 6.75
C ASP A 130 5.94 -2.96 6.44
N LEU A 131 5.53 -2.91 5.19
CA LEU A 131 4.57 -1.91 4.73
C LEU A 131 3.34 -2.58 4.13
N ILE A 132 2.21 -1.86 4.21
CA ILE A 132 0.97 -2.27 3.56
C ILE A 132 0.50 -1.11 2.69
N PHE A 133 0.10 -1.42 1.46
CA PHE A 133 -0.42 -0.42 0.53
C PHE A 133 -1.77 -0.83 0.00
N LYS A 134 -2.62 0.17 -0.25
CA LYS A 134 -3.75 0.04 -1.18
C LYS A 134 -3.38 0.79 -2.43
N VAL A 135 -3.56 0.15 -3.58
CA VAL A 135 -3.21 0.76 -4.87
C VAL A 135 -4.37 0.59 -5.83
N GLU A 136 -4.73 1.69 -6.47
CA GLU A 136 -5.70 1.66 -7.57
C GLU A 136 -4.97 2.04 -8.85
N VAL A 137 -4.97 1.16 -9.84
CA VAL A 137 -4.28 1.38 -11.11
C VAL A 137 -5.20 2.14 -12.04
N LEU A 138 -4.94 3.44 -12.19
CA LEU A 138 -5.80 4.33 -12.97
C LEU A 138 -5.54 4.21 -14.45
N LYS A 139 -4.28 4.04 -14.85
CA LYS A 139 -3.92 3.97 -16.27
C LYS A 139 -2.64 3.15 -16.47
N VAL A 140 -2.64 2.36 -17.54
CA VAL A 140 -1.47 1.60 -17.99
C VAL A 140 -1.20 2.02 -19.44
N SER A 141 -0.01 2.51 -19.71
CA SER A 141 0.35 2.92 -21.07
C SER A 141 1.79 2.60 -21.42
#